data_2bfd0339648403a6b0b0c5b1f4a89545
#
_entry.id   2bfd0339648403a6b0b0c5b1f4a89545
#
_cell.length_a   1.000
_cell.length_b   1.000
_cell.length_c   1.000
_cell.angle_alpha   90.00
_cell.angle_beta   90.00
_cell.angle_gamma   90.00
#
_symmetry.space_group_name_H-M   'P 1'
#
loop_
_entity.id
_entity.type
_entity.pdbx_description
1 polymer ?
#
loop_
_entity_poly.entity_id
_entity_poly.type
_entity_poly.pdbx_seq_one_letter_code
_entity_poly.pdbx_strand_id
1 'polypeptide(L)'
;IAKYQCVRTWQSRDRALLSQYFVFLVLTQFVIFSSISIVLDIVINIRPGKRHTSDASVLSSEILQHVEYRFQSLSGFWMTWIVLKGFLMILRLCRVLPLMAFYLRQFVQSYTPRERKERKQPPYFSYWIEYAEMLLLATVGFIYAPLAPIVTAFAASVFWISNFVYKTEFCFVYATKSETGGRLWTVATKCLLTILGCMQIIVAIVIGLKQSWIKAVSCFPPVLFVVGFALYAQIKLEPAFLWYDPSPLDLAKTKKVIHDADREPLERQF
;
A
#
# COMPACT_ATOMS: atom_id res chain seq x y z
N ILE A 1 2.19 -20.19 -3.62
CA ILE A 1 2.07 -19.62 -4.98
C ILE A 1 3.46 -19.20 -5.48
N ALA A 2 4.23 -18.36 -4.75
CA ALA A 2 5.56 -17.91 -5.18
C ALA A 2 6.57 -19.04 -5.47
N LYS A 3 6.46 -20.20 -4.81
CA LYS A 3 7.27 -21.38 -5.10
C LYS A 3 6.96 -22.00 -6.48
N TYR A 4 5.71 -21.93 -6.93
CA TYR A 4 5.29 -22.47 -8.23
C TYR A 4 5.65 -21.56 -9.41
N GLN A 5 5.94 -20.27 -9.15
CA GLN A 5 6.30 -19.32 -10.20
C GLN A 5 7.78 -19.37 -10.60
N CYS A 6 8.57 -20.33 -10.08
CA CYS A 6 10.00 -20.52 -10.38
C CYS A 6 10.84 -19.24 -10.29
N VAL A 7 10.54 -18.37 -9.33
CA VAL A 7 11.22 -17.09 -9.18
C VAL A 7 12.62 -17.32 -8.62
N ARG A 8 13.65 -17.12 -9.46
CA ARG A 8 15.05 -17.42 -9.13
C ARG A 8 15.72 -16.43 -8.18
N THR A 9 15.28 -15.16 -8.17
CA THR A 9 15.93 -14.11 -7.37
C THR A 9 15.05 -13.61 -6.22
N TRP A 10 15.66 -13.27 -5.10
CA TRP A 10 14.97 -12.68 -3.93
C TRP A 10 14.16 -11.44 -4.30
N GLN A 11 14.70 -10.58 -5.16
CA GLN A 11 14.04 -9.36 -5.62
C GLN A 11 12.77 -9.63 -6.45
N SER A 12 12.82 -10.61 -7.35
CA SER A 12 11.65 -10.99 -8.15
C SER A 12 10.56 -11.60 -7.28
N ARG A 13 10.96 -12.34 -6.25
CA ARG A 13 10.04 -12.90 -5.26
C ARG A 13 9.33 -11.80 -4.47
N ASP A 14 10.06 -10.81 -3.98
CA ASP A 14 9.48 -9.73 -3.20
C ASP A 14 8.50 -8.88 -4.03
N ARG A 15 8.78 -8.67 -5.32
CA ARG A 15 7.84 -8.00 -6.24
C ARG A 15 6.54 -8.80 -6.45
N ALA A 16 6.66 -10.10 -6.69
CA ALA A 16 5.50 -10.97 -6.86
C ALA A 16 4.68 -11.06 -5.57
N LEU A 17 5.35 -11.17 -4.41
CA LEU A 17 4.70 -11.19 -3.10
C LEU A 17 3.99 -9.86 -2.80
N LEU A 18 4.60 -8.71 -3.12
CA LEU A 18 3.96 -7.41 -2.94
C LEU A 18 2.64 -7.33 -3.70
N SER A 19 2.63 -7.65 -4.99
CA SER A 19 1.42 -7.59 -5.81
C SER A 19 0.34 -8.55 -5.30
N GLN A 20 0.69 -9.80 -5.01
CA GLN A 20 -0.25 -10.81 -4.53
C GLN A 20 -0.82 -10.47 -3.15
N TYR A 21 0.04 -10.04 -2.24
CA TYR A 21 -0.38 -9.69 -0.89
C TYR A 21 -1.23 -8.43 -0.87
N PHE A 22 -0.90 -7.44 -1.68
CA PHE A 22 -1.73 -6.25 -1.84
C PHE A 22 -3.14 -6.59 -2.36
N VAL A 23 -3.23 -7.38 -3.45
CA VAL A 23 -4.54 -7.82 -3.97
C VAL A 23 -5.32 -8.61 -2.92
N PHE A 24 -4.66 -9.49 -2.18
CA PHE A 24 -5.28 -10.23 -1.08
C PHE A 24 -5.82 -9.30 0.00
N LEU A 25 -5.06 -8.29 0.43
CA LEU A 25 -5.49 -7.32 1.43
C LEU A 25 -6.69 -6.50 0.95
N VAL A 26 -6.65 -6.01 -0.30
CA VAL A 26 -7.78 -5.25 -0.87
C VAL A 26 -9.04 -6.11 -0.97
N LEU A 27 -8.93 -7.35 -1.44
CA LEU A 27 -10.07 -8.25 -1.53
C LEU A 27 -10.64 -8.60 -0.15
N THR A 28 -9.81 -8.98 0.80
CA THR A 28 -10.27 -9.45 2.12
C THR A 28 -10.70 -8.31 3.01
N GLN A 29 -9.90 -7.27 3.16
CA GLN A 29 -10.17 -6.21 4.12
C GLN A 29 -11.09 -5.14 3.54
N PHE A 30 -10.96 -4.79 2.26
CA PHE A 30 -11.79 -3.73 1.68
C PHE A 30 -13.07 -4.30 1.04
N VAL A 31 -12.96 -5.20 0.06
CA VAL A 31 -14.11 -5.66 -0.73
C VAL A 31 -15.02 -6.56 0.11
N ILE A 32 -14.50 -7.61 0.75
CA ILE A 32 -15.32 -8.58 1.50
C ILE A 32 -15.95 -7.90 2.71
N PHE A 33 -15.19 -7.12 3.48
CA PHE A 33 -15.72 -6.41 4.65
C PHE A 33 -16.83 -5.42 4.27
N SER A 34 -16.63 -4.61 3.23
CA SER A 34 -17.65 -3.67 2.76
C SER A 34 -18.89 -4.39 2.22
N SER A 35 -18.70 -5.48 1.48
CA SER A 35 -19.81 -6.28 0.94
C SER A 35 -20.65 -6.94 2.04
N ILE A 36 -20.02 -7.52 3.06
CA ILE A 36 -20.72 -8.13 4.19
C ILE A 36 -21.56 -7.07 4.93
N SER A 37 -21.00 -5.89 5.18
CA SER A 37 -21.71 -4.81 5.85
C SER A 37 -22.93 -4.35 5.07
N ILE A 38 -22.85 -4.25 3.74
CA ILE A 38 -23.97 -3.89 2.85
C ILE A 38 -25.02 -4.99 2.85
N VAL A 39 -24.62 -6.26 2.70
CA VAL A 39 -25.53 -7.41 2.68
C VAL A 39 -26.29 -7.54 3.99
N LEU A 40 -25.63 -7.41 5.12
CA LEU A 40 -26.28 -7.46 6.45
C LEU A 40 -27.31 -6.35 6.60
N ASP A 41 -27.03 -5.14 6.11
CA ASP A 41 -28.00 -4.06 6.15
C ASP A 41 -29.24 -4.35 5.30
N ILE A 42 -29.04 -4.82 4.10
CA ILE A 42 -30.11 -5.21 3.19
C ILE A 42 -30.98 -6.29 3.85
N VAL A 43 -30.39 -7.32 4.43
CA VAL A 43 -31.10 -8.43 5.09
C VAL A 43 -31.90 -7.95 6.30
N ILE A 44 -31.32 -7.05 7.12
CA ILE A 44 -31.96 -6.54 8.35
C ILE A 44 -33.11 -5.57 8.02
N ASN A 45 -32.94 -4.72 7.02
CA ASN A 45 -33.87 -3.64 6.71
C ASN A 45 -34.97 -4.04 5.69
N ILE A 46 -34.74 -5.07 4.89
CA ILE A 46 -35.80 -5.65 4.04
C ILE A 46 -36.72 -6.50 4.94
N ARG A 47 -37.65 -5.85 5.63
CA ARG A 47 -38.73 -6.54 6.35
C ARG A 47 -39.72 -7.13 5.34
N PRO A 48 -40.09 -8.43 5.48
CA PRO A 48 -41.01 -9.10 4.56
C PRO A 48 -42.51 -8.62 4.67
N GLY A 49 -42.76 -7.41 5.17
CA GLY A 49 -44.09 -6.90 5.44
C GLY A 49 -44.56 -5.69 4.59
N LYS A 50 -43.68 -5.02 3.88
CA LYS A 50 -44.10 -4.01 2.90
C LYS A 50 -44.30 -4.72 1.54
N ARG A 51 -45.56 -4.82 1.10
CA ARG A 51 -45.91 -5.25 -0.24
C ARG A 51 -45.18 -4.35 -1.24
N HIS A 52 -44.07 -4.82 -1.74
CA HIS A 52 -43.37 -4.18 -2.85
C HIS A 52 -44.26 -4.30 -4.08
N THR A 53 -44.62 -3.17 -4.67
CA THR A 53 -45.05 -3.10 -6.04
C THR A 53 -44.03 -3.85 -6.89
N SER A 54 -44.55 -4.77 -7.71
CA SER A 54 -43.78 -5.76 -8.49
C SER A 54 -42.88 -5.19 -9.60
N ASP A 55 -42.55 -3.91 -9.55
CA ASP A 55 -41.71 -3.26 -10.56
C ASP A 55 -40.23 -3.43 -10.21
N ALA A 56 -39.55 -4.29 -10.95
CA ALA A 56 -38.14 -4.56 -10.81
C ALA A 56 -37.22 -3.31 -10.85
N SER A 57 -37.67 -2.26 -11.53
CA SER A 57 -37.00 -0.96 -11.63
C SER A 57 -37.00 -0.18 -10.32
N VAL A 58 -38.11 -0.24 -9.57
CA VAL A 58 -38.24 0.43 -8.25
C VAL A 58 -37.39 -0.30 -7.22
N LEU A 59 -37.40 -1.64 -7.22
CA LEU A 59 -36.59 -2.46 -6.33
C LEU A 59 -35.08 -2.23 -6.55
N SER A 60 -34.65 -2.13 -7.80
CA SER A 60 -33.24 -1.87 -8.10
C SER A 60 -32.77 -0.50 -7.62
N SER A 61 -33.60 0.54 -7.75
CA SER A 61 -33.27 1.89 -7.29
C SER A 61 -33.20 1.99 -5.77
N GLU A 62 -34.08 1.31 -5.04
CA GLU A 62 -34.03 1.23 -3.58
C GLU A 62 -32.76 0.52 -3.10
N ILE A 63 -32.42 -0.63 -3.69
CA ILE A 63 -31.18 -1.35 -3.35
C ILE A 63 -29.96 -0.47 -3.59
N LEU A 64 -29.89 0.23 -4.71
CA LEU A 64 -28.76 1.11 -5.04
C LEU A 64 -28.63 2.27 -4.04
N GLN A 65 -29.72 2.87 -3.60
CA GLN A 65 -29.70 3.91 -2.55
C GLN A 65 -29.22 3.36 -1.22
N HIS A 66 -29.64 2.15 -0.84
CA HIS A 66 -29.15 1.49 0.38
C HIS A 66 -27.64 1.19 0.30
N VAL A 67 -27.17 0.69 -0.82
CA VAL A 67 -25.75 0.43 -1.06
C VAL A 67 -24.92 1.71 -0.91
N GLU A 68 -25.37 2.80 -1.52
CA GLU A 68 -24.69 4.10 -1.43
C GLU A 68 -24.66 4.63 0.01
N TYR A 69 -25.80 4.64 0.70
CA TYR A 69 -25.89 5.09 2.07
C TYR A 69 -24.96 4.29 2.99
N ARG A 70 -24.90 2.97 2.83
CA ARG A 70 -24.01 2.11 3.61
C ARG A 70 -22.55 2.30 3.28
N PHE A 71 -22.22 2.46 2.01
CA PHE A 71 -20.86 2.73 1.62
C PHE A 71 -20.34 4.04 2.24
N GLN A 72 -21.20 5.06 2.29
CA GLN A 72 -20.88 6.32 2.96
C GLN A 72 -20.82 6.17 4.48
N SER A 73 -21.69 5.40 5.10
CA SER A 73 -21.69 5.11 6.54
C SER A 73 -20.44 4.38 6.99
N LEU A 74 -19.87 3.51 6.15
CA LEU A 74 -18.59 2.82 6.42
C LEU A 74 -17.40 3.76 6.53
N SER A 75 -17.52 5.02 6.09
CA SER A 75 -16.44 6.01 6.20
C SER A 75 -15.98 6.22 7.65
N GLY A 76 -16.91 6.17 8.62
CA GLY A 76 -16.60 6.27 10.05
C GLY A 76 -15.73 5.13 10.55
N PHE A 77 -16.01 3.89 10.11
CA PHE A 77 -15.16 2.73 10.41
C PHE A 77 -13.76 2.90 9.85
N TRP A 78 -13.64 3.28 8.57
CA TRP A 78 -12.35 3.45 7.92
C TRP A 78 -11.55 4.60 8.54
N MET A 79 -12.20 5.67 8.96
CA MET A 79 -11.54 6.75 9.70
C MET A 79 -10.90 6.23 10.99
N THR A 80 -11.65 5.48 11.79
CA THR A 80 -11.13 4.88 13.03
C THR A 80 -10.00 3.89 12.76
N TRP A 81 -10.12 3.07 11.72
CA TRP A 81 -9.10 2.13 11.31
C TRP A 81 -7.79 2.83 10.89
N ILE A 82 -7.87 3.93 10.13
CA ILE A 82 -6.71 4.73 9.72
C ILE A 82 -5.99 5.31 10.94
N VAL A 83 -6.75 5.91 11.86
CA VAL A 83 -6.18 6.48 13.10
C VAL A 83 -5.50 5.39 13.94
N LEU A 84 -6.12 4.23 14.07
CA LEU A 84 -5.53 3.10 14.77
C LEU A 84 -4.23 2.62 14.11
N LYS A 85 -4.19 2.55 12.78
CA LYS A 85 -2.96 2.22 12.03
C LYS A 85 -1.86 3.24 12.28
N GLY A 86 -2.17 4.53 12.28
CA GLY A 86 -1.22 5.60 12.61
C GLY A 86 -0.66 5.48 14.02
N PHE A 87 -1.52 5.18 15.00
CA PHE A 87 -1.11 4.96 16.38
C PHE A 87 -0.19 3.74 16.52
N LEU A 88 -0.54 2.61 15.89
CA LEU A 88 0.30 1.41 15.90
C LEU A 88 1.67 1.67 15.25
N MET A 89 1.74 2.55 14.27
CA MET A 89 3.00 2.94 13.65
C MET A 89 3.90 3.75 14.60
N ILE A 90 3.32 4.66 15.38
CA ILE A 90 4.05 5.39 16.43
C ILE A 90 4.55 4.41 17.51
N LEU A 91 3.73 3.44 17.92
CA LEU A 91 4.16 2.39 18.86
C LEU A 91 5.29 1.53 18.31
N ARG A 92 5.33 1.29 17.00
CA ARG A 92 6.45 0.60 16.34
C ARG A 92 7.75 1.38 16.49
N LEU A 93 7.72 2.70 16.29
CA LEU A 93 8.88 3.56 16.50
C LEU A 93 9.44 3.45 17.92
N CYS A 94 8.57 3.43 18.93
CA CYS A 94 8.96 3.26 20.32
C CYS A 94 9.51 1.86 20.64
N ARG A 95 9.34 0.88 19.73
CA ARG A 95 9.78 -0.52 19.90
C ARG A 95 9.33 -1.19 21.19
N VAL A 96 8.23 -0.75 21.77
CA VAL A 96 7.72 -1.24 23.06
C VAL A 96 7.50 -2.75 23.04
N LEU A 97 6.82 -3.27 22.00
CA LEU A 97 6.51 -4.69 21.87
C LEU A 97 7.77 -5.59 21.74
N PRO A 98 8.73 -5.29 20.84
CA PRO A 98 9.96 -6.07 20.75
C PRO A 98 10.81 -6.01 22.03
N LEU A 99 10.89 -4.84 22.68
CA LEU A 99 11.64 -4.67 23.93
C LEU A 99 10.98 -5.46 25.06
N MET A 100 9.67 -5.35 25.23
CA MET A 100 8.93 -6.11 26.23
C MET A 100 9.08 -7.62 26.02
N ALA A 101 8.95 -8.09 24.77
CA ALA A 101 9.18 -9.49 24.45
C ALA A 101 10.62 -9.96 24.74
N PHE A 102 11.60 -9.09 24.49
CA PHE A 102 13.02 -9.40 24.80
C PHE A 102 13.21 -9.54 26.33
N TYR A 103 12.73 -8.60 27.14
CA TYR A 103 12.84 -8.64 28.60
C TYR A 103 12.09 -9.82 29.20
N LEU A 104 10.86 -10.09 28.76
CA LEU A 104 10.07 -11.24 29.24
C LEU A 104 10.78 -12.57 28.94
N ARG A 105 11.33 -12.73 27.74
CA ARG A 105 12.07 -13.93 27.35
C ARG A 105 13.37 -14.06 28.13
N GLN A 106 14.07 -12.96 28.40
CA GLN A 106 15.28 -12.98 29.21
C GLN A 106 15.02 -13.42 30.64
N PHE A 107 13.84 -13.09 31.18
CA PHE A 107 13.40 -13.50 32.52
C PHE A 107 13.05 -14.99 32.60
N VAL A 108 12.47 -15.55 31.53
CA VAL A 108 11.98 -16.95 31.49
C VAL A 108 13.07 -17.94 31.03
N GLN A 109 13.96 -17.54 30.15
CA GLN A 109 14.98 -18.41 29.54
C GLN A 109 16.41 -17.90 29.78
N SER A 110 17.25 -18.77 30.34
CA SER A 110 18.72 -18.55 30.39
C SER A 110 19.29 -18.84 28.99
N TYR A 111 19.85 -17.82 28.35
CA TYR A 111 20.47 -17.96 27.03
C TYR A 111 21.94 -18.19 27.11
N THR A 112 22.47 -19.04 26.23
CA THR A 112 23.90 -19.19 26.00
C THR A 112 24.49 -17.88 25.43
N PRO A 113 25.79 -17.56 25.67
CA PRO A 113 26.44 -16.35 25.14
C PRO A 113 26.33 -16.21 23.63
N ARG A 114 26.29 -17.34 22.88
CA ARG A 114 26.16 -17.39 21.42
C ARG A 114 24.77 -16.98 20.96
N GLU A 115 23.72 -17.53 21.53
CA GLU A 115 22.33 -17.17 21.21
C GLU A 115 22.04 -15.69 21.52
N ARG A 116 22.64 -15.16 22.59
CA ARG A 116 22.53 -13.73 22.92
C ARG A 116 23.16 -12.84 21.84
N LYS A 117 24.26 -13.29 21.23
CA LYS A 117 24.93 -12.57 20.13
C LYS A 117 24.11 -12.62 18.83
N GLU A 118 23.53 -13.77 18.49
CA GLU A 118 22.66 -13.94 17.33
C GLU A 118 21.38 -13.10 17.42
N ARG A 119 20.79 -12.98 18.61
CA ARG A 119 19.58 -12.17 18.85
C ARG A 119 19.80 -10.65 18.85
N LYS A 120 21.03 -10.21 19.04
CA LYS A 120 21.43 -8.80 18.92
C LYS A 120 21.59 -8.33 17.46
N GLN A 121 21.49 -9.25 16.50
CA GLN A 121 21.57 -8.86 15.10
C GLN A 121 20.34 -8.02 14.71
N PRO A 122 20.54 -6.96 13.89
CA PRO A 122 19.43 -6.13 13.45
C PRO A 122 18.39 -6.96 12.66
N PRO A 123 17.11 -6.72 12.89
CA PRO A 123 16.06 -7.46 12.22
C PRO A 123 16.03 -7.14 10.72
N TYR A 124 15.59 -8.12 9.93
CA TYR A 124 15.35 -7.94 8.50
C TYR A 124 14.07 -7.15 8.24
N PHE A 125 14.15 -6.18 7.33
CA PHE A 125 13.00 -5.40 6.90
C PHE A 125 12.26 -6.06 5.72
N SER A 126 11.00 -6.41 5.93
CA SER A 126 10.16 -7.06 4.90
C SER A 126 9.45 -6.00 4.04
N TYR A 127 10.13 -5.50 3.00
CA TYR A 127 9.61 -4.45 2.12
C TYR A 127 8.21 -4.74 1.58
N TRP A 128 7.94 -5.98 1.14
CA TRP A 128 6.69 -6.35 0.50
C TRP A 128 5.48 -6.25 1.44
N ILE A 129 5.64 -6.50 2.74
CA ILE A 129 4.56 -6.39 3.73
C ILE A 129 4.23 -4.92 3.97
N GLU A 130 5.25 -4.11 4.29
CA GLU A 130 5.07 -2.70 4.64
C GLU A 130 4.51 -1.90 3.46
N TYR A 131 5.03 -2.12 2.24
CA TYR A 131 4.49 -1.49 1.03
C TYR A 131 3.03 -1.87 0.79
N ALA A 132 2.65 -3.14 0.96
CA ALA A 132 1.27 -3.58 0.76
C ALA A 132 0.30 -2.96 1.79
N GLU A 133 0.71 -2.84 3.06
CA GLU A 133 -0.09 -2.18 4.10
C GLU A 133 -0.25 -0.68 3.81
N MET A 134 0.80 0.00 3.38
CA MET A 134 0.73 1.41 2.97
C MET A 134 -0.13 1.60 1.72
N LEU A 135 -0.04 0.71 0.74
CA LEU A 135 -0.90 0.73 -0.44
C LEU A 135 -2.38 0.52 -0.08
N LEU A 136 -2.69 -0.34 0.90
CA LEU A 136 -4.05 -0.50 1.39
C LEU A 136 -4.56 0.79 2.04
N LEU A 137 -3.74 1.45 2.87
CA LEU A 137 -4.07 2.75 3.46
C LEU A 137 -4.36 3.80 2.37
N ALA A 138 -3.51 3.85 1.33
CA ALA A 138 -3.71 4.73 0.18
C ALA A 138 -5.02 4.39 -0.56
N THR A 139 -5.32 3.10 -0.73
CA THR A 139 -6.56 2.63 -1.36
C THR A 139 -7.79 3.20 -0.66
N VAL A 140 -7.85 3.05 0.65
CA VAL A 140 -8.96 3.58 1.47
C VAL A 140 -9.03 5.10 1.35
N GLY A 141 -7.89 5.79 1.49
CA GLY A 141 -7.82 7.24 1.38
C GLY A 141 -8.32 7.78 0.02
N PHE A 142 -7.93 7.14 -1.09
CA PHE A 142 -8.36 7.56 -2.43
C PHE A 142 -9.81 7.24 -2.72
N ILE A 143 -10.30 6.05 -2.37
CA ILE A 143 -11.69 5.65 -2.63
C ILE A 143 -12.68 6.53 -1.85
N TYR A 144 -12.34 6.87 -0.60
CA TYR A 144 -13.20 7.74 0.21
C TYR A 144 -12.98 9.24 -0.02
N ALA A 145 -11.98 9.66 -0.80
CA ALA A 145 -11.71 11.08 -1.06
C ALA A 145 -12.96 11.87 -1.53
N PRO A 146 -13.73 11.40 -2.51
CA PRO A 146 -14.93 12.11 -2.97
C PRO A 146 -16.15 11.94 -2.07
N LEU A 147 -16.19 10.90 -1.24
CA LEU A 147 -17.35 10.56 -0.39
C LEU A 147 -17.24 11.17 1.01
N ALA A 148 -16.05 11.13 1.57
CA ALA A 148 -15.74 11.61 2.92
C ALA A 148 -14.31 12.18 2.96
N PRO A 149 -14.08 13.45 2.59
CA PRO A 149 -12.75 14.04 2.46
C PRO A 149 -11.97 14.04 3.79
N ILE A 150 -12.65 13.96 4.92
CA ILE A 150 -12.03 13.87 6.23
C ILE A 150 -11.20 12.57 6.39
N VAL A 151 -11.63 11.45 5.80
CA VAL A 151 -10.88 10.19 5.76
C VAL A 151 -9.54 10.36 5.07
N THR A 152 -9.53 11.10 3.96
CA THR A 152 -8.30 11.42 3.21
C THR A 152 -7.35 12.29 4.01
N ALA A 153 -7.87 13.27 4.78
CA ALA A 153 -7.04 14.10 5.65
C ALA A 153 -6.33 13.25 6.74
N PHE A 154 -7.05 12.30 7.36
CA PHE A 154 -6.44 11.37 8.30
C PHE A 154 -5.42 10.44 7.63
N ALA A 155 -5.70 9.92 6.43
CA ALA A 155 -4.75 9.12 5.68
C ALA A 155 -3.47 9.91 5.37
N ALA A 156 -3.59 11.17 4.92
CA ALA A 156 -2.46 12.04 4.66
C ALA A 156 -1.62 12.29 5.92
N SER A 157 -2.25 12.50 7.09
CA SER A 157 -1.54 12.68 8.35
C SER A 157 -0.76 11.43 8.77
N VAL A 158 -1.34 10.23 8.56
CA VAL A 158 -0.65 8.97 8.82
C VAL A 158 0.52 8.77 7.87
N PHE A 159 0.41 9.11 6.58
CA PHE A 159 1.53 9.08 5.64
C PHE A 159 2.66 10.04 6.05
N TRP A 160 2.31 11.20 6.54
CA TRP A 160 3.29 12.15 7.03
C TRP A 160 4.05 11.63 8.25
N ILE A 161 3.34 11.06 9.23
CA ILE A 161 3.95 10.39 10.39
C ILE A 161 4.82 9.21 9.96
N SER A 162 4.34 8.37 9.03
CA SER A 162 5.08 7.22 8.53
C SER A 162 6.41 7.58 7.89
N ASN A 163 6.48 8.72 7.22
CA ASN A 163 7.74 9.20 6.63
C ASN A 163 8.83 9.38 7.70
N PHE A 164 8.49 9.97 8.86
CA PHE A 164 9.43 10.11 9.98
C PHE A 164 9.79 8.75 10.59
N VAL A 165 8.80 7.91 10.83
CA VAL A 165 8.98 6.58 11.43
C VAL A 165 9.92 5.73 10.57
N TYR A 166 9.63 5.56 9.29
CA TYR A 166 10.45 4.75 8.39
C TYR A 166 11.85 5.32 8.20
N LYS A 167 11.99 6.65 8.09
CA LYS A 167 13.30 7.28 7.99
C LYS A 167 14.18 6.95 9.21
N THR A 168 13.62 7.01 10.41
CA THR A 168 14.33 6.66 11.65
C THR A 168 14.64 5.16 11.71
N GLU A 169 13.69 4.31 11.35
CA GLU A 169 13.86 2.87 11.35
C GLU A 169 14.95 2.40 10.37
N PHE A 170 15.01 2.96 9.18
CA PHE A 170 16.05 2.63 8.19
C PHE A 170 17.44 3.12 8.61
N CYS A 171 17.54 4.27 9.28
CA CYS A 171 18.82 4.79 9.72
C CYS A 171 19.41 4.03 10.92
N PHE A 172 18.58 3.59 11.87
CA PHE A 172 19.07 3.15 13.18
C PHE A 172 18.72 1.71 13.56
N VAL A 173 17.78 1.08 12.86
CA VAL A 173 17.14 -0.14 13.36
C VAL A 173 17.32 -1.33 12.45
N TYR A 174 17.05 -1.18 11.17
CA TYR A 174 17.04 -2.28 10.22
C TYR A 174 18.34 -2.39 9.43
N ALA A 175 18.79 -3.62 9.20
CA ALA A 175 19.82 -3.90 8.20
C ALA A 175 19.14 -4.48 6.93
N THR A 176 19.46 -3.89 5.79
CA THR A 176 19.01 -4.39 4.49
C THR A 176 19.89 -5.55 4.05
N LYS A 177 19.28 -6.73 3.86
CA LYS A 177 20.01 -7.90 3.33
C LYS A 177 20.06 -7.96 1.81
N SER A 178 19.14 -7.27 1.14
CA SER A 178 19.06 -7.24 -0.32
C SER A 178 18.66 -5.85 -0.79
N GLU A 179 19.38 -5.33 -1.74
CA GLU A 179 19.03 -4.09 -2.42
C GLU A 179 17.97 -4.38 -3.48
N THR A 180 16.89 -3.61 -3.49
CA THR A 180 15.79 -3.81 -4.44
C THR A 180 16.00 -3.07 -5.75
N GLY A 181 17.03 -2.22 -5.85
CA GLY A 181 17.34 -1.44 -7.04
C GLY A 181 16.17 -0.58 -7.54
N GLY A 182 15.30 -0.11 -6.65
CA GLY A 182 14.12 0.70 -7.01
C GLY A 182 12.98 -0.06 -7.70
N ARG A 183 13.13 -1.35 -8.00
CA ARG A 183 12.14 -2.12 -8.79
C ARG A 183 10.80 -2.34 -8.06
N LEU A 184 10.74 -2.23 -6.73
CA LEU A 184 9.48 -2.26 -5.97
C LEU A 184 8.63 -1.02 -6.25
N TRP A 185 9.24 0.12 -6.52
CA TRP A 185 8.55 1.36 -6.86
C TRP A 185 7.67 1.22 -8.10
N THR A 186 8.13 0.53 -9.14
CA THR A 186 7.34 0.33 -10.37
C THR A 186 6.06 -0.46 -10.08
N VAL A 187 6.12 -1.48 -9.22
CA VAL A 187 4.94 -2.26 -8.81
C VAL A 187 3.99 -1.39 -7.97
N ALA A 188 4.52 -0.65 -7.00
CA ALA A 188 3.74 0.24 -6.16
C ALA A 188 3.01 1.32 -6.99
N THR A 189 3.68 1.92 -7.96
CA THR A 189 3.08 2.92 -8.86
C THR A 189 1.96 2.31 -9.72
N LYS A 190 2.13 1.10 -10.25
CA LYS A 190 1.07 0.39 -10.96
C LYS A 190 -0.16 0.14 -10.08
N CYS A 191 0.05 -0.29 -8.84
CA CYS A 191 -1.03 -0.47 -7.87
C CYS A 191 -1.76 0.85 -7.59
N LEU A 192 -1.03 1.95 -7.35
CA LEU A 192 -1.63 3.27 -7.10
C LEU A 192 -2.44 3.78 -8.29
N LEU A 193 -1.96 3.64 -9.52
CA LEU A 193 -2.69 4.03 -10.72
C LEU A 193 -3.95 3.20 -10.92
N THR A 194 -3.89 1.91 -10.63
CA THR A 194 -5.08 1.02 -10.66
C THR A 194 -6.13 1.47 -9.64
N ILE A 195 -5.71 1.81 -8.42
CA ILE A 195 -6.60 2.31 -7.37
C ILE A 195 -7.27 3.63 -7.81
N LEU A 196 -6.50 4.57 -8.37
CA LEU A 196 -7.04 5.83 -8.89
C LEU A 196 -8.08 5.60 -9.98
N GLY A 197 -7.83 4.66 -10.89
CA GLY A 197 -8.82 4.28 -11.91
C GLY A 197 -10.09 3.70 -11.29
N CYS A 198 -9.98 2.80 -10.33
CA CYS A 198 -11.12 2.23 -9.60
C CYS A 198 -11.92 3.32 -8.86
N MET A 199 -11.24 4.27 -8.19
CA MET A 199 -11.90 5.40 -7.54
C MET A 199 -12.73 6.22 -8.52
N GLN A 200 -12.19 6.55 -9.68
CA GLN A 200 -12.91 7.33 -10.69
C GLN A 200 -14.16 6.60 -11.21
N ILE A 201 -14.07 5.27 -11.38
CA ILE A 201 -15.23 4.45 -11.76
C ILE A 201 -16.30 4.50 -10.67
N ILE A 202 -15.93 4.36 -9.39
CA ILE A 202 -16.86 4.45 -8.26
C ILE A 202 -17.55 5.83 -8.24
N VAL A 203 -16.79 6.92 -8.43
CA VAL A 203 -17.33 8.28 -8.48
C VAL A 203 -18.31 8.44 -9.63
N ALA A 204 -17.97 7.93 -10.81
CA ALA A 204 -18.86 7.99 -11.99
C ALA A 204 -20.18 7.24 -11.73
N ILE A 205 -20.12 6.08 -11.09
CA ILE A 205 -21.31 5.30 -10.71
C ILE A 205 -22.17 6.10 -9.71
N VAL A 206 -21.58 6.64 -8.65
CA VAL A 206 -22.29 7.39 -7.62
C VAL A 206 -22.98 8.64 -8.22
N ILE A 207 -22.30 9.38 -9.08
CA ILE A 207 -22.88 10.56 -9.75
C ILE A 207 -24.00 10.14 -10.73
N GLY A 208 -23.80 9.05 -11.47
CA GLY A 208 -24.80 8.52 -12.39
C GLY A 208 -26.10 8.14 -11.68
N LEU A 209 -25.99 7.55 -10.50
CA LEU A 209 -27.15 7.16 -9.69
C LEU A 209 -27.88 8.34 -9.03
N LYS A 210 -27.12 9.34 -8.53
CA LYS A 210 -27.68 10.48 -7.79
C LYS A 210 -28.31 11.54 -8.68
N GLN A 211 -27.69 11.87 -9.81
CA GLN A 211 -28.07 13.07 -10.55
C GLN A 211 -28.56 12.77 -11.95
N SER A 212 -27.75 12.21 -12.78
CA SER A 212 -28.10 11.75 -14.15
C SER A 212 -26.88 11.12 -14.81
N TRP A 213 -27.09 10.20 -15.71
CA TRP A 213 -26.05 9.57 -16.52
C TRP A 213 -25.26 10.57 -17.37
N ILE A 214 -25.90 11.67 -17.79
CA ILE A 214 -25.25 12.75 -18.56
C ILE A 214 -24.13 13.39 -17.74
N LYS A 215 -24.35 13.61 -16.43
CA LYS A 215 -23.32 14.17 -15.54
C LYS A 215 -22.21 13.17 -15.22
N ALA A 216 -22.51 11.87 -15.20
CA ALA A 216 -21.48 10.84 -15.04
C ALA A 216 -20.46 10.83 -16.19
N VAL A 217 -20.87 11.22 -17.41
CA VAL A 217 -19.97 11.36 -18.56
C VAL A 217 -18.89 12.42 -18.30
N SER A 218 -19.15 13.45 -17.51
CA SER A 218 -18.13 14.44 -17.14
C SER A 218 -16.97 13.88 -16.32
N CYS A 219 -17.11 12.68 -15.73
CA CYS A 219 -16.03 11.96 -15.05
C CYS A 219 -15.10 11.20 -16.01
N PHE A 220 -15.41 11.16 -17.32
CA PHE A 220 -14.63 10.42 -18.31
C PHE A 220 -13.23 11.03 -18.59
N PRO A 221 -13.05 12.37 -18.68
CA PRO A 221 -11.75 12.98 -18.92
C PRO A 221 -10.66 12.61 -17.89
N PRO A 222 -10.93 12.62 -16.56
CA PRO A 222 -9.93 12.18 -15.57
C PRO A 222 -9.52 10.71 -15.75
N VAL A 223 -10.45 9.83 -16.14
CA VAL A 223 -10.14 8.41 -16.41
C VAL A 223 -9.15 8.28 -17.56
N LEU A 224 -9.39 9.01 -18.66
CA LEU A 224 -8.49 9.03 -19.81
C LEU A 224 -7.09 9.53 -19.44
N PHE A 225 -7.03 10.55 -18.57
CA PHE A 225 -5.75 11.08 -18.09
C PHE A 225 -4.98 10.03 -17.27
N VAL A 226 -5.62 9.31 -16.36
CA VAL A 226 -5.00 8.24 -15.57
C VAL A 226 -4.52 7.10 -16.46
N VAL A 227 -5.34 6.66 -17.42
CA VAL A 227 -4.98 5.61 -18.38
C VAL A 227 -3.80 6.07 -19.26
N GLY A 228 -3.86 7.30 -19.78
CA GLY A 228 -2.76 7.87 -20.58
C GLY A 228 -1.44 7.97 -19.81
N PHE A 229 -1.52 8.40 -18.54
CA PHE A 229 -0.34 8.43 -17.66
C PHE A 229 0.16 7.03 -17.34
N ALA A 230 -0.72 6.05 -17.12
CA ALA A 230 -0.34 4.66 -16.89
C ALA A 230 0.42 4.07 -18.08
N LEU A 231 -0.07 4.32 -19.30
CA LEU A 231 0.61 3.90 -20.54
C LEU A 231 1.97 4.60 -20.71
N TYR A 232 2.02 5.90 -20.46
CA TYR A 232 3.28 6.67 -20.47
C TYR A 232 4.29 6.12 -19.46
N ALA A 233 3.85 5.82 -18.24
CA ALA A 233 4.70 5.25 -17.20
C ALA A 233 5.25 3.87 -17.59
N GLN A 234 4.43 3.02 -18.21
CA GLN A 234 4.86 1.70 -18.67
C GLN A 234 5.84 1.79 -19.84
N ILE A 235 5.62 2.69 -20.80
CA ILE A 235 6.43 2.77 -22.03
C ILE A 235 7.73 3.52 -21.80
N LYS A 236 7.72 4.61 -21.03
CA LYS A 236 8.90 5.48 -20.85
C LYS A 236 9.58 5.34 -19.50
N LEU A 237 8.83 5.32 -18.41
CA LEU A 237 9.43 5.33 -17.07
C LEU A 237 9.94 3.95 -16.67
N GLU A 238 9.21 2.88 -16.96
CA GLU A 238 9.61 1.54 -16.54
C GLU A 238 10.94 1.08 -17.19
N PRO A 239 11.18 1.25 -18.50
CA PRO A 239 12.47 0.95 -19.09
C PRO A 239 13.61 1.82 -18.54
N ALA A 240 13.36 3.12 -18.33
CA ALA A 240 14.37 4.02 -17.77
C ALA A 240 14.82 3.64 -16.35
N PHE A 241 13.90 3.07 -15.52
CA PHE A 241 14.25 2.55 -14.20
C PHE A 241 14.90 1.15 -14.23
N LEU A 242 14.62 0.36 -15.26
CA LEU A 242 15.16 -1.00 -15.39
C LEU A 242 16.56 -1.01 -16.01
N TRP A 243 16.82 -0.09 -16.92
CA TRP A 243 18.04 0.01 -17.72
C TRP A 243 18.66 1.38 -17.49
N TYR A 244 19.40 1.52 -16.38
CA TYR A 244 20.23 2.69 -16.18
C TYR A 244 21.44 2.59 -17.14
N ASP A 245 21.46 3.46 -18.13
CA ASP A 245 22.62 3.65 -18.98
C ASP A 245 23.45 4.80 -18.38
N PRO A 246 24.61 4.49 -17.74
CA PRO A 246 25.40 5.51 -17.08
C PRO A 246 25.90 6.53 -18.07
N SER A 247 25.70 7.81 -17.77
CA SER A 247 26.25 8.88 -18.61
C SER A 247 27.78 8.77 -18.72
N PRO A 248 28.38 9.23 -19.82
CA PRO A 248 29.85 9.24 -19.95
C PRO A 248 30.58 9.93 -18.79
N LEU A 249 29.92 10.94 -18.17
CA LEU A 249 30.39 11.65 -16.97
C LEU A 249 30.38 10.77 -15.73
N ASP A 250 29.35 9.94 -15.54
CA ASP A 250 29.25 9.02 -14.41
C ASP A 250 30.28 7.90 -14.53
N LEU A 251 30.49 7.38 -15.74
CA LEU A 251 31.57 6.41 -16.03
C LEU A 251 32.96 6.99 -15.75
N ALA A 252 33.19 8.24 -16.11
CA ALA A 252 34.47 8.91 -15.83
C ALA A 252 34.68 9.12 -14.31
N LYS A 253 33.63 9.52 -13.55
CA LYS A 253 33.69 9.62 -12.09
C LYS A 253 33.94 8.27 -11.43
N THR A 254 33.26 7.23 -11.86
CA THR A 254 33.44 5.88 -11.31
C THR A 254 34.84 5.34 -11.59
N LYS A 255 35.37 5.53 -12.80
CA LYS A 255 36.77 5.18 -13.12
C LYS A 255 37.77 5.92 -12.26
N LYS A 256 37.52 7.21 -11.99
CA LYS A 256 38.39 8.01 -11.13
C LYS A 256 38.40 7.50 -9.68
N VAL A 257 37.22 7.19 -9.13
CA VAL A 257 37.07 6.64 -7.76
C VAL A 257 37.78 5.27 -7.64
N ILE A 258 37.62 4.39 -8.63
CA ILE A 258 38.31 3.08 -8.67
C ILE A 258 39.83 3.28 -8.72
N HIS A 259 40.30 4.17 -9.59
CA HIS A 259 41.74 4.44 -9.72
C HIS A 259 42.34 5.05 -8.43
N ASP A 260 41.59 5.91 -7.74
CA ASP A 260 42.04 6.49 -6.47
C ASP A 260 42.03 5.44 -5.33
N ALA A 261 41.02 4.53 -5.33
CA ALA A 261 40.95 3.42 -4.39
C ALA A 261 42.09 2.38 -4.59
N ASP A 262 42.51 2.17 -5.81
CA ASP A 262 43.65 1.28 -6.12
C ASP A 262 45.02 1.90 -5.74
N ARG A 263 45.11 3.23 -5.63
CA ARG A 263 46.34 3.93 -5.19
C ARG A 263 46.48 4.00 -3.68
N GLU A 264 45.42 4.10 -2.92
CA GLU A 264 45.45 4.21 -1.45
C GLU A 264 46.24 3.09 -0.74
N PRO A 265 46.18 1.79 -1.12
CA PRO A 265 46.95 0.75 -0.49
C PRO A 265 48.46 0.83 -0.79
N LEU A 266 48.86 1.46 -1.89
CA LEU A 266 50.27 1.63 -2.25
C LEU A 266 50.94 2.77 -1.46
N GLU A 267 50.23 3.83 -1.16
CA GLU A 267 50.75 4.97 -0.36
C GLU A 267 50.89 4.64 1.13
N ARG A 268 50.16 3.64 1.66
CA ARG A 268 50.27 3.18 3.05
C ARG A 268 51.46 2.20 3.29
N GLN A 269 52.14 1.80 2.22
CA GLN A 269 53.28 0.88 2.32
C GLN A 269 54.64 1.59 2.22
N PHE A 270 54.67 2.88 2.04
CA PHE A 270 55.82 3.77 2.10
C PHE A 270 55.61 4.82 3.19
#